data_12dcaf387df2a92e9877283f1c56e388
#
_entry.id   12dcaf387df2a92e9877283f1c56e388
#
_cell.length_a   1.000
_cell.length_b   1.000
_cell.length_c   1.000
_cell.angle_alpha   90.00
_cell.angle_beta   90.00
_cell.angle_gamma   90.00
#
_symmetry.space_group_name_H-M   'P 1'
#
loop_
_entity.id
_entity.type
_entity.pdbx_description
1 polymer ?
#
loop_
_entity_poly.entity_id
_entity_poly.type
_entity_poly.pdbx_seq_one_letter_code
_entity_poly.pdbx_strand_id
1 'polypeptide(L)'
;MYKDLIEFKNIALSNDLLESKNDKPNLYDLKVVFDDETKLVQVVNNVNSEKMFNSTYVYDSSRSITMLKHFENAAIDLQRRFNPQKTLEIGSNSGIFIKHFPNDESIAVEPCDNFAELTNKMGIKTYADYWNQETCEKILSKHGKMDLVFSSNTISHVQNLNETLQSIKNILNDDGVF
;
A
#
# COMPACT_ATOMS: atom_id res chain seq x y z
N MET A 1 13.31 19.20 -14.13
CA MET A 1 14.66 18.67 -14.43
C MET A 1 15.15 17.88 -13.24
N TYR A 2 15.69 16.67 -13.47
CA TYR A 2 16.22 15.84 -12.39
C TYR A 2 17.65 16.24 -12.03
N LYS A 3 17.92 16.31 -10.72
CA LYS A 3 19.26 16.44 -10.16
C LYS A 3 19.62 15.15 -9.45
N ASP A 4 20.72 14.52 -9.85
CA ASP A 4 21.20 13.30 -9.23
C ASP A 4 21.63 13.58 -7.80
N LEU A 5 21.14 12.78 -6.85
CA LEU A 5 21.50 12.88 -5.43
C LEU A 5 22.45 11.76 -5.02
N ILE A 6 22.06 10.50 -5.29
CA ILE A 6 22.86 9.35 -4.94
C ILE A 6 22.54 8.17 -5.85
N GLU A 7 23.55 7.34 -6.10
CA GLU A 7 23.41 6.11 -6.85
C GLU A 7 24.09 4.97 -6.12
N PHE A 8 23.39 3.85 -5.98
CA PHE A 8 23.93 2.60 -5.47
C PHE A 8 23.85 1.55 -6.57
N LYS A 9 24.93 0.76 -6.71
CA LYS A 9 25.01 -0.31 -7.69
C LYS A 9 24.87 -1.68 -7.03
N ASN A 10 24.23 -2.59 -7.75
CA ASN A 10 24.15 -4.01 -7.36
C ASN A 10 23.57 -4.23 -5.96
N ILE A 11 22.41 -3.63 -5.66
CA ILE A 11 21.70 -3.79 -4.38
C ILE A 11 20.64 -4.89 -4.50
N ALA A 12 20.62 -5.81 -3.54
CA ALA A 12 19.54 -6.77 -3.42
C ALA A 12 18.25 -6.09 -2.92
N LEU A 13 17.08 -6.63 -3.32
CA LEU A 13 15.81 -6.16 -2.81
C LEU A 13 15.64 -6.50 -1.33
N SER A 14 15.09 -5.55 -0.59
CA SER A 14 14.63 -5.81 0.78
C SER A 14 13.50 -6.84 0.76
N ASN A 15 13.51 -7.75 1.73
CA ASN A 15 12.50 -8.79 1.89
C ASN A 15 12.45 -9.86 0.78
N ASP A 16 13.35 -9.83 -0.20
CA ASP A 16 13.57 -10.92 -1.17
C ASP A 16 14.60 -11.88 -0.58
N LEU A 17 14.12 -12.78 0.31
CA LEU A 17 14.99 -13.69 1.05
C LEU A 17 15.38 -14.91 0.18
N LEU A 18 16.65 -15.26 0.23
CA LEU A 18 17.15 -16.46 -0.44
C LEU A 18 16.69 -17.73 0.29
N GLU A 19 16.31 -18.76 -0.44
CA GLU A 19 15.92 -20.06 0.12
C GLU A 19 17.14 -20.86 0.61
N SER A 20 18.27 -20.65 -0.04
CA SER A 20 19.54 -21.34 0.26
C SER A 20 20.71 -20.38 0.28
N LYS A 21 21.72 -20.70 1.13
CA LYS A 21 23.00 -19.98 1.15
C LYS A 21 23.79 -20.04 -0.18
N ASN A 22 23.43 -20.96 -1.08
CA ASN A 22 24.06 -21.11 -2.38
C ASN A 22 23.35 -20.29 -3.47
N ASP A 23 22.17 -19.73 -3.19
CA ASP A 23 21.42 -18.92 -4.12
C ASP A 23 22.09 -17.53 -4.25
N LYS A 24 21.89 -16.92 -5.38
CA LYS A 24 22.38 -15.57 -5.64
C LYS A 24 21.21 -14.61 -5.68
N PRO A 25 21.28 -13.47 -4.98
CA PRO A 25 20.24 -12.46 -5.04
C PRO A 25 20.16 -11.83 -6.44
N ASN A 26 18.95 -11.44 -6.81
CA ASN A 26 18.80 -10.51 -7.92
C ASN A 26 19.31 -9.13 -7.47
N LEU A 27 20.16 -8.52 -8.30
CA LEU A 27 20.76 -7.23 -7.98
C LEU A 27 20.22 -6.16 -8.91
N TYR A 28 19.98 -4.98 -8.35
CA TYR A 28 19.41 -3.82 -9.02
C TYR A 28 20.25 -2.57 -8.71
N ASP A 29 20.28 -1.67 -9.66
CA ASP A 29 20.82 -0.34 -9.39
C ASP A 29 19.70 0.54 -8.81
N LEU A 30 20.03 1.36 -7.82
CA LEU A 30 19.12 2.30 -7.21
C LEU A 30 19.65 3.71 -7.42
N LYS A 31 18.92 4.54 -8.16
CA LYS A 31 19.26 5.94 -8.41
C LYS A 31 18.18 6.86 -7.84
N VAL A 32 18.62 7.75 -6.95
CA VAL A 32 17.77 8.74 -6.29
C VAL A 32 18.04 10.11 -6.91
N VAL A 33 16.97 10.81 -7.24
CA VAL A 33 17.04 12.17 -7.83
C VAL A 33 16.12 13.13 -7.07
N PHE A 34 16.43 14.41 -7.19
CA PHE A 34 15.51 15.49 -6.85
C PHE A 34 14.92 16.04 -8.14
N ASP A 35 13.60 16.15 -8.18
CA ASP A 35 12.90 16.76 -9.30
C ASP A 35 12.60 18.24 -9.02
N ASP A 36 13.19 19.12 -9.82
CA ASP A 36 13.02 20.57 -9.66
C ASP A 36 11.59 21.06 -9.93
N GLU A 37 10.77 20.28 -10.65
CA GLU A 37 9.39 20.64 -10.98
C GLU A 37 8.43 20.26 -9.85
N THR A 38 8.45 19.00 -9.46
CA THR A 38 7.55 18.47 -8.42
C THR A 38 8.07 18.68 -7.00
N LYS A 39 9.36 19.01 -6.83
CA LYS A 39 10.07 19.10 -5.55
C LYS A 39 10.17 17.78 -4.79
N LEU A 40 9.96 16.67 -5.46
CA LEU A 40 10.07 15.35 -4.88
C LEU A 40 11.51 14.81 -4.95
N VAL A 41 11.88 14.06 -3.93
CA VAL A 41 13.00 13.12 -3.96
C VAL A 41 12.44 11.75 -4.31
N GLN A 42 12.93 11.15 -5.38
CA GLN A 42 12.37 9.90 -5.88
C GLN A 42 13.41 8.97 -6.49
N VAL A 43 13.09 7.68 -6.53
CA VAL A 43 13.85 6.66 -7.25
C VAL A 43 13.39 6.65 -8.71
N VAL A 44 14.32 6.68 -9.66
CA VAL A 44 13.99 6.75 -11.10
C VAL A 44 14.22 5.45 -11.87
N ASN A 45 14.92 4.49 -11.30
CA ASN A 45 15.13 3.15 -11.86
C ASN A 45 14.35 2.12 -11.03
N ASN A 46 13.03 2.19 -11.10
CA ASN A 46 12.15 1.37 -10.30
C ASN A 46 12.22 -0.11 -10.69
N VAL A 47 12.28 -0.96 -9.69
CA VAL A 47 12.04 -2.39 -9.85
C VAL A 47 10.53 -2.61 -10.03
N ASN A 48 10.15 -3.59 -10.88
CA ASN A 48 8.75 -3.94 -11.04
C ASN A 48 8.14 -4.33 -9.69
N SER A 49 6.97 -3.74 -9.35
CA SER A 49 6.27 -3.98 -8.09
C SER A 49 5.98 -5.46 -7.83
N GLU A 50 5.68 -6.25 -8.88
CA GLU A 50 5.44 -7.69 -8.78
C GLU A 50 6.64 -8.49 -8.25
N LYS A 51 7.85 -7.95 -8.42
CA LYS A 51 9.06 -8.56 -7.84
C LYS A 51 9.26 -8.21 -6.37
N MET A 52 8.67 -7.11 -5.93
CA MET A 52 8.79 -6.63 -4.55
C MET A 52 7.63 -7.09 -3.66
N PHE A 53 6.41 -7.04 -4.19
CA PHE A 53 5.18 -7.30 -3.44
C PHE A 53 4.41 -8.45 -4.10
N ASN A 54 4.63 -9.65 -3.63
CA ASN A 54 4.06 -10.89 -4.16
C ASN A 54 3.80 -11.90 -3.04
N SER A 55 3.42 -13.11 -3.38
CA SER A 55 3.08 -14.18 -2.41
C SER A 55 4.24 -14.61 -1.50
N THR A 56 5.48 -14.27 -1.82
CA THR A 56 6.66 -14.57 -1.00
C THR A 56 7.09 -13.41 -0.11
N TYR A 57 6.38 -12.27 -0.16
CA TYR A 57 6.69 -11.10 0.66
C TYR A 57 6.54 -11.40 2.14
N VAL A 58 7.61 -11.16 2.91
CA VAL A 58 7.73 -11.65 4.29
C VAL A 58 7.48 -10.58 5.36
N TYR A 59 7.46 -9.31 4.99
CA TYR A 59 7.25 -8.25 5.97
C TYR A 59 5.80 -8.24 6.45
N ASP A 60 5.63 -8.53 7.74
CA ASP A 60 4.34 -8.59 8.42
C ASP A 60 4.31 -7.53 9.53
N SER A 61 3.53 -6.49 9.33
CA SER A 61 3.38 -5.37 10.27
C SER A 61 2.77 -5.79 11.61
N SER A 62 2.03 -6.93 11.67
CA SER A 62 1.44 -7.45 12.89
C SER A 62 2.45 -7.95 13.92
N ARG A 63 3.68 -8.18 13.51
CA ARG A 63 4.76 -8.64 14.41
C ARG A 63 5.32 -7.54 15.31
N SER A 64 4.94 -6.30 15.10
CA SER A 64 5.40 -5.16 15.91
C SER A 64 4.31 -4.70 16.87
N ILE A 65 4.52 -4.85 18.17
CA ILE A 65 3.61 -4.36 19.21
C ILE A 65 3.42 -2.83 19.10
N THR A 66 4.47 -2.12 18.73
CA THR A 66 4.40 -0.66 18.52
C THR A 66 3.48 -0.32 17.35
N MET A 67 3.58 -1.06 16.24
CA MET A 67 2.70 -0.84 15.08
C MET A 67 1.24 -1.21 15.40
N LEU A 68 1.00 -2.29 16.12
CA LEU A 68 -0.36 -2.66 16.56
C LEU A 68 -1.02 -1.53 17.36
N LYS A 69 -0.33 -0.97 18.35
CA LYS A 69 -0.83 0.15 19.16
C LYS A 69 -0.99 1.43 18.35
N HIS A 70 -0.06 1.70 17.42
CA HIS A 70 -0.12 2.86 16.55
C HIS A 70 -1.38 2.83 15.68
N PHE A 71 -1.64 1.71 15.01
CA PHE A 71 -2.79 1.58 14.11
C PHE A 71 -4.12 1.55 14.86
N GLU A 72 -4.19 0.93 16.04
CA GLU A 72 -5.35 1.01 16.91
C GLU A 72 -5.69 2.47 17.27
N ASN A 73 -4.70 3.24 17.74
CA ASN A 73 -4.89 4.64 18.10
C ASN A 73 -5.25 5.51 16.87
N ALA A 74 -4.60 5.25 15.72
CA ALA A 74 -4.90 5.97 14.49
C ALA A 74 -6.33 5.68 14.01
N ALA A 75 -6.80 4.43 14.08
CA ALA A 75 -8.17 4.07 13.72
C ALA A 75 -9.19 4.77 14.63
N ILE A 76 -8.96 4.78 15.94
CA ILE A 76 -9.81 5.50 16.90
C ILE A 76 -9.87 7.00 16.57
N ASP A 77 -8.73 7.63 16.26
CA ASP A 77 -8.69 9.06 15.90
C ASP A 77 -9.44 9.34 14.59
N LEU A 78 -9.22 8.52 13.55
CA LEU A 78 -9.91 8.65 12.27
C LEU A 78 -11.42 8.49 12.41
N GLN A 79 -11.88 7.46 13.15
CA GLN A 79 -13.30 7.26 13.42
C GLN A 79 -13.91 8.45 14.17
N ARG A 80 -13.22 8.95 15.19
CA ARG A 80 -13.70 10.11 15.98
C ARG A 80 -13.80 11.39 15.14
N ARG A 81 -12.84 11.60 14.22
CA ARG A 81 -12.77 12.83 13.40
C ARG A 81 -13.74 12.83 12.24
N PHE A 82 -13.88 11.69 11.58
CA PHE A 82 -14.57 11.62 10.28
C PHE A 82 -15.84 10.77 10.33
N ASN A 83 -16.03 9.94 11.36
CA ASN A 83 -17.18 9.02 11.50
C ASN A 83 -17.53 8.29 10.17
N PRO A 84 -16.56 7.67 9.48
CA PRO A 84 -16.77 7.08 8.18
C PRO A 84 -17.69 5.86 8.27
N GLN A 85 -18.59 5.72 7.30
CA GLN A 85 -19.43 4.53 7.16
C GLN A 85 -18.74 3.50 6.25
N LYS A 86 -18.09 3.96 5.19
CA LYS A 86 -17.35 3.12 4.23
C LYS A 86 -15.88 3.49 4.19
N THR A 87 -15.04 2.50 4.39
CA THR A 87 -13.59 2.70 4.46
C THR A 87 -12.84 1.82 3.46
N LEU A 88 -11.73 2.33 2.96
CA LEU A 88 -10.82 1.60 2.08
C LEU A 88 -9.38 1.77 2.56
N GLU A 89 -8.67 0.65 2.78
CA GLU A 89 -7.22 0.65 2.98
C GLU A 89 -6.49 0.19 1.73
N ILE A 90 -5.51 0.97 1.28
CA ILE A 90 -4.62 0.63 0.17
C ILE A 90 -3.29 0.14 0.72
N GLY A 91 -2.93 -1.13 0.42
CA GLY A 91 -1.74 -1.80 0.94
C GLY A 91 -1.92 -2.23 2.38
N SER A 92 -2.95 -3.04 2.64
CA SER A 92 -3.37 -3.38 4.00
C SER A 92 -2.44 -4.35 4.75
N ASN A 93 -1.50 -5.00 4.04
CA ASN A 93 -0.64 -6.02 4.62
C ASN A 93 -1.46 -7.05 5.43
N SER A 94 -1.10 -7.37 6.66
CA SER A 94 -1.84 -8.29 7.53
C SER A 94 -3.16 -7.72 8.11
N GLY A 95 -3.65 -6.59 7.61
CA GLY A 95 -4.95 -6.01 7.97
C GLY A 95 -5.02 -5.40 9.37
N ILE A 96 -3.89 -5.14 10.01
CA ILE A 96 -3.85 -4.67 11.41
C ILE A 96 -4.38 -3.25 11.61
N PHE A 97 -4.57 -2.50 10.54
CA PHE A 97 -5.19 -1.17 10.60
C PHE A 97 -6.69 -1.25 10.25
N ILE A 98 -7.03 -1.80 9.08
CA ILE A 98 -8.41 -1.87 8.60
C ILE A 98 -9.32 -2.69 9.53
N LYS A 99 -8.81 -3.69 10.26
CA LYS A 99 -9.58 -4.52 11.19
C LYS A 99 -10.28 -3.73 12.31
N HIS A 100 -9.87 -2.49 12.56
CA HIS A 100 -10.48 -1.63 13.57
C HIS A 100 -11.72 -0.88 13.05
N PHE A 101 -12.03 -1.02 11.76
CA PHE A 101 -13.26 -0.48 11.15
C PHE A 101 -14.29 -1.58 10.96
N PRO A 102 -15.59 -1.26 10.81
CA PRO A 102 -16.64 -2.28 10.61
C PRO A 102 -16.38 -3.13 9.37
N ASN A 103 -16.32 -4.46 9.51
CA ASN A 103 -15.96 -5.37 8.42
C ASN A 103 -16.91 -5.32 7.21
N ASP A 104 -18.19 -5.08 7.45
CA ASP A 104 -19.21 -5.08 6.40
C ASP A 104 -19.04 -3.92 5.42
N GLU A 105 -18.48 -2.80 5.90
CA GLU A 105 -18.32 -1.54 5.16
C GLU A 105 -16.84 -1.19 4.93
N SER A 106 -15.94 -2.12 5.27
CA SER A 106 -14.50 -1.94 5.09
C SER A 106 -13.97 -2.80 3.97
N ILE A 107 -13.12 -2.21 3.13
CA ILE A 107 -12.49 -2.86 1.98
C ILE A 107 -10.98 -2.66 2.08
N ALA A 108 -10.23 -3.72 1.76
CA ALA A 108 -8.80 -3.67 1.65
C ALA A 108 -8.34 -4.00 0.23
N VAL A 109 -7.22 -3.42 -0.17
CA VAL A 109 -6.49 -3.79 -1.38
C VAL A 109 -5.07 -4.16 -0.96
N GLU A 110 -4.64 -5.38 -1.29
CA GLU A 110 -3.33 -5.92 -0.90
C GLU A 110 -2.80 -6.84 -2.00
N PRO A 111 -1.70 -6.50 -2.67
CA PRO A 111 -1.18 -7.29 -3.79
C PRO A 111 -0.54 -8.62 -3.37
N CYS A 112 -0.13 -8.77 -2.11
CA CYS A 112 0.47 -10.00 -1.63
C CYS A 112 -0.62 -11.02 -1.28
N ASP A 113 -0.79 -12.07 -2.09
CA ASP A 113 -1.84 -13.07 -1.95
C ASP A 113 -1.91 -13.68 -0.54
N ASN A 114 -0.75 -13.95 0.07
CA ASN A 114 -0.67 -14.50 1.42
C ASN A 114 -1.33 -13.60 2.48
N PHE A 115 -1.18 -12.27 2.36
CA PHE A 115 -1.85 -11.32 3.25
C PHE A 115 -3.31 -11.08 2.86
N ALA A 116 -3.62 -11.01 1.57
CA ALA A 116 -5.00 -10.90 1.10
C ALA A 116 -5.86 -12.09 1.55
N GLU A 117 -5.32 -13.31 1.48
CA GLU A 117 -6.00 -14.49 2.03
C GLU A 117 -6.17 -14.42 3.55
N LEU A 118 -5.16 -13.96 4.28
CA LEU A 118 -5.22 -13.79 5.72
C LEU A 118 -6.35 -12.84 6.13
N THR A 119 -6.41 -11.67 5.50
CA THR A 119 -7.41 -10.63 5.80
C THR A 119 -8.82 -11.07 5.40
N ASN A 120 -8.99 -11.78 4.28
CA ASN A 120 -10.26 -12.38 3.89
C ASN A 120 -10.73 -13.43 4.91
N LYS A 121 -9.83 -14.25 5.48
CA LYS A 121 -10.14 -15.20 6.57
C LYS A 121 -10.58 -14.50 7.85
N MET A 122 -10.15 -13.25 8.08
CA MET A 122 -10.60 -12.40 9.20
C MET A 122 -11.96 -11.74 8.94
N GLY A 123 -12.57 -11.96 7.77
CA GLY A 123 -13.86 -11.37 7.38
C GLY A 123 -13.75 -9.99 6.73
N ILE A 124 -12.55 -9.50 6.44
CA ILE A 124 -12.33 -8.22 5.75
C ILE A 124 -12.36 -8.48 4.24
N LYS A 125 -13.20 -7.76 3.50
CA LYS A 125 -13.25 -7.85 2.03
C LYS A 125 -11.96 -7.35 1.42
N THR A 126 -11.04 -8.23 1.07
CA THR A 126 -9.74 -7.86 0.52
C THR A 126 -9.62 -8.27 -0.93
N TYR A 127 -9.25 -7.32 -1.76
CA TYR A 127 -8.89 -7.53 -3.16
C TYR A 127 -7.39 -7.81 -3.25
N ALA A 128 -7.03 -9.00 -3.74
CA ALA A 128 -5.65 -9.40 -4.01
C ALA A 128 -5.18 -8.74 -5.33
N ASP A 129 -4.90 -7.45 -5.27
CA ASP A 129 -4.64 -6.62 -6.45
C ASP A 129 -3.74 -5.45 -6.10
N TYR A 130 -3.05 -4.88 -7.10
CA TYR A 130 -2.40 -3.58 -6.94
C TYR A 130 -3.43 -2.46 -7.04
N TRP A 131 -3.22 -1.38 -6.28
CA TRP A 131 -4.04 -0.20 -6.44
C TRP A 131 -3.70 0.52 -7.74
N ASN A 132 -4.69 0.61 -8.62
CA ASN A 132 -4.64 1.28 -9.91
C ASN A 132 -6.06 1.69 -10.34
N GLN A 133 -6.21 2.27 -11.53
CA GLN A 133 -7.50 2.69 -12.06
C GLN A 133 -8.48 1.52 -12.22
N GLU A 134 -8.02 0.36 -12.70
CA GLU A 134 -8.86 -0.83 -12.90
C GLU A 134 -9.43 -1.35 -11.57
N THR A 135 -8.58 -1.49 -10.56
CA THR A 135 -8.99 -1.93 -9.21
C THR A 135 -9.94 -0.91 -8.57
N CYS A 136 -9.69 0.38 -8.76
CA CYS A 136 -10.60 1.45 -8.34
C CYS A 136 -11.99 1.28 -8.97
N GLU A 137 -12.08 1.14 -10.29
CA GLU A 137 -13.35 0.97 -11.01
C GLU A 137 -14.11 -0.29 -10.60
N LYS A 138 -13.40 -1.39 -10.40
CA LYS A 138 -13.94 -2.66 -9.91
C LYS A 138 -14.57 -2.50 -8.52
N ILE A 139 -13.91 -1.81 -7.60
CA ILE A 139 -14.41 -1.55 -6.25
C ILE A 139 -15.58 -0.55 -6.30
N LEU A 140 -15.42 0.54 -7.04
CA LEU A 140 -16.44 1.58 -7.19
C LEU A 140 -17.75 1.01 -7.75
N SER A 141 -17.67 0.16 -8.78
CA SER A 141 -18.86 -0.45 -9.40
C SER A 141 -19.61 -1.39 -8.47
N LYS A 142 -18.90 -2.05 -7.55
CA LYS A 142 -19.45 -3.07 -6.67
C LYS A 142 -19.89 -2.54 -5.30
N HIS A 143 -19.17 -1.55 -4.79
CA HIS A 143 -19.34 -1.07 -3.41
C HIS A 143 -19.72 0.42 -3.32
N GLY A 144 -19.62 1.16 -4.43
CA GLY A 144 -19.82 2.60 -4.45
C GLY A 144 -18.63 3.37 -3.91
N LYS A 145 -18.85 4.62 -3.61
CA LYS A 145 -17.84 5.56 -3.11
C LYS A 145 -17.54 5.34 -1.62
N MET A 146 -16.36 5.82 -1.18
CA MET A 146 -15.84 5.68 0.17
C MET A 146 -15.84 7.02 0.90
N ASP A 147 -16.08 6.98 2.20
CA ASP A 147 -16.01 8.16 3.08
C ASP A 147 -14.57 8.40 3.55
N LEU A 148 -13.81 7.32 3.75
CA LEU A 148 -12.42 7.37 4.15
C LEU A 148 -11.59 6.39 3.32
N VAL A 149 -10.57 6.90 2.67
CA VAL A 149 -9.50 6.10 2.08
C VAL A 149 -8.23 6.38 2.87
N PHE A 150 -7.47 5.36 3.21
CA PHE A 150 -6.19 5.53 3.88
C PHE A 150 -5.15 4.54 3.38
N SER A 151 -3.89 4.89 3.57
CA SER A 151 -2.77 4.07 3.15
C SER A 151 -1.58 4.36 4.06
N SER A 152 -0.99 3.34 4.63
CA SER A 152 0.15 3.50 5.52
C SER A 152 1.40 2.86 4.92
N ASN A 153 2.44 3.67 4.71
CA ASN A 153 3.73 3.24 4.17
C ASN A 153 3.68 2.57 2.79
N THR A 154 2.63 2.79 2.00
CA THR A 154 2.43 2.18 0.66
C THR A 154 2.59 3.19 -0.47
N ILE A 155 2.07 4.43 -0.30
CA ILE A 155 2.08 5.44 -1.37
C ILE A 155 3.50 5.81 -1.83
N SER A 156 4.50 5.71 -0.95
CA SER A 156 5.90 5.93 -1.30
C SER A 156 6.49 4.87 -2.25
N HIS A 157 5.78 3.76 -2.45
CA HIS A 157 6.22 2.65 -3.31
C HIS A 157 5.47 2.58 -4.65
N VAL A 158 4.46 3.44 -4.86
CA VAL A 158 3.72 3.43 -6.13
C VAL A 158 4.56 4.00 -7.26
N GLN A 159 4.45 3.38 -8.43
CA GLN A 159 5.23 3.81 -9.61
C GLN A 159 4.64 5.07 -10.26
N ASN A 160 3.31 5.20 -10.26
CA ASN A 160 2.60 6.34 -10.84
C ASN A 160 1.76 7.04 -9.78
N LEU A 161 2.38 8.02 -9.10
CA LEU A 161 1.71 8.75 -8.02
C LEU A 161 0.48 9.52 -8.51
N ASN A 162 0.54 10.12 -9.70
CA ASN A 162 -0.59 10.90 -10.24
C ASN A 162 -1.80 10.01 -10.52
N GLU A 163 -1.61 8.85 -11.14
CA GLU A 163 -2.67 7.88 -11.38
C GLU A 163 -3.26 7.37 -10.05
N THR A 164 -2.38 7.04 -9.10
CA THR A 164 -2.79 6.60 -7.75
C THR A 164 -3.66 7.65 -7.06
N LEU A 165 -3.26 8.90 -7.04
CA LEU A 165 -4.03 9.98 -6.41
C LEU A 165 -5.32 10.29 -7.18
N GLN A 166 -5.31 10.19 -8.52
CA GLN A 166 -6.52 10.37 -9.31
C GLN A 166 -7.54 9.26 -9.05
N SER A 167 -7.12 8.01 -8.96
CA SER A 167 -8.00 6.88 -8.64
C SER A 167 -8.54 6.96 -7.20
N ILE A 168 -7.75 7.44 -6.24
CA ILE A 168 -8.23 7.73 -4.88
C ILE A 168 -9.31 8.82 -4.91
N LYS A 169 -9.08 9.90 -5.65
CA LYS A 169 -10.08 10.96 -5.82
C LYS A 169 -11.38 10.44 -6.44
N ASN A 170 -11.29 9.54 -7.41
CA ASN A 170 -12.46 8.99 -8.10
C ASN A 170 -13.34 8.13 -7.18
N ILE A 171 -12.74 7.40 -6.24
CA ILE A 171 -13.47 6.52 -5.32
C ILE A 171 -14.00 7.24 -4.08
N LEU A 172 -13.50 8.39 -3.73
CA LEU A 172 -13.97 9.18 -2.60
C LEU A 172 -15.34 9.80 -2.86
N ASN A 173 -16.18 9.85 -1.83
CA ASN A 173 -17.35 10.73 -1.78
C ASN A 173 -16.92 12.21 -1.89
N ASP A 174 -17.88 13.10 -2.15
CA ASP A 174 -17.59 14.54 -2.30
C ASP A 174 -17.00 15.14 -1.01
N ASP A 175 -17.43 14.63 0.17
CA ASP A 175 -16.89 14.98 1.49
C ASP A 175 -15.88 13.93 2.01
N GLY A 176 -15.49 12.98 1.16
CA GLY A 176 -14.58 11.90 1.53
C GLY A 176 -13.16 12.38 1.79
N VAL A 177 -12.44 11.67 2.65
CA VAL A 177 -11.10 12.04 3.12
C VAL A 177 -10.08 10.97 2.75
N PHE A 178 -8.88 11.43 2.33
CA PHE A 178 -7.67 10.62 2.17
C PHE A 178 -6.60 11.06 3.15
#